data_9191effb8908c2030a57235653c0fdea
#
_entry.id   9191effb8908c2030a57235653c0fdea
#
_cell.length_a   1.000
_cell.length_b   1.000
_cell.length_c   1.000
_cell.angle_alpha   90.00
_cell.angle_beta   90.00
_cell.angle_gamma   90.00
#
_symmetry.space_group_name_H-M   'P 1'
#
loop_
_entity.id
_entity.type
_entity.pdbx_description
1 polymer ?
#
loop_
_entity_poly.entity_id
_entity_poly.type
_entity_poly.pdbx_seq_one_letter_code
_entity_poly.pdbx_strand_id
1 'polypeptide(L)'
;MKLFVEYWSTLLHLIGLLLLAGGHLWLAVCSVKAEQSAFEYGQRFLLELLPTISTLFGVGVLLLFFSGMAKLLLWYEPGFIFLPLPYGWILLTKLMLYIAIVVNGIWIERRHIAQLAKLGLPEVGARISDELAAAWTALQRQARLNFVLIMVVAAFGETLRFAKM
;
A
#
# COMPACT_ATOMS: atom_id res chain seq x y z
N MET A 1 25.95 13.31 -12.62
CA MET A 1 25.31 13.18 -11.28
C MET A 1 23.78 13.17 -11.38
N LYS A 2 23.14 14.12 -12.09
CA LYS A 2 21.66 14.13 -12.24
C LYS A 2 21.09 12.82 -12.80
N LEU A 3 21.62 12.29 -13.90
CA LEU A 3 21.20 11.02 -14.53
C LEU A 3 21.27 9.82 -13.57
N PHE A 4 22.32 9.75 -12.76
CA PHE A 4 22.50 8.68 -11.77
C PHE A 4 21.40 8.73 -10.69
N VAL A 5 21.14 9.90 -10.12
CA VAL A 5 20.09 10.06 -9.09
C VAL A 5 18.71 9.81 -9.67
N GLU A 6 18.46 10.23 -10.91
CA GLU A 6 17.21 9.97 -11.63
C GLU A 6 16.98 8.47 -11.83
N TYR A 7 17.98 7.76 -12.33
CA TYR A 7 17.90 6.31 -12.52
C TYR A 7 17.56 5.59 -11.21
N TRP A 8 18.32 5.86 -10.14
CA TRP A 8 18.12 5.20 -8.86
C TRP A 8 16.79 5.60 -8.20
N SER A 9 16.40 6.86 -8.28
CA SER A 9 15.10 7.28 -7.75
C SER A 9 13.94 6.62 -8.49
N THR A 10 14.07 6.40 -9.80
CA THR A 10 13.05 5.69 -10.59
C THR A 10 13.00 4.21 -10.23
N LEU A 11 14.16 3.56 -10.13
CA LEU A 11 14.24 2.15 -9.74
C LEU A 11 13.64 1.91 -8.35
N LEU A 12 14.04 2.72 -7.36
CA LEU A 12 13.50 2.62 -5.99
C LEU A 12 12.00 2.90 -5.95
N HIS A 13 11.51 3.83 -6.77
CA HIS A 13 10.09 4.12 -6.89
C HIS A 13 9.30 2.93 -7.44
N LEU A 14 9.81 2.27 -8.48
CA LEU A 14 9.21 1.08 -9.05
C LEU A 14 9.22 -0.10 -8.06
N ILE A 15 10.32 -0.30 -7.35
CA ILE A 15 10.40 -1.34 -6.30
C ILE A 15 9.40 -1.04 -5.19
N GLY A 16 9.30 0.20 -4.72
CA GLY A 16 8.33 0.62 -3.72
C GLY A 16 6.89 0.38 -4.17
N LEU A 17 6.57 0.70 -5.43
CA LEU A 17 5.26 0.45 -6.01
C LEU A 17 4.96 -1.05 -6.13
N LEU A 18 5.93 -1.85 -6.55
CA LEU A 18 5.80 -3.30 -6.66
C LEU A 18 5.53 -3.94 -5.28
N LEU A 19 6.26 -3.54 -4.25
CA LEU A 19 6.05 -4.03 -2.89
C LEU A 19 4.67 -3.63 -2.36
N LEU A 20 4.26 -2.40 -2.59
CA LEU A 20 2.99 -1.90 -2.07
C LEU A 20 1.79 -2.44 -2.85
N ALA A 21 1.75 -2.26 -4.17
CA ALA A 21 0.63 -2.69 -5.00
C ALA A 21 0.60 -4.22 -5.17
N GLY A 22 1.74 -4.83 -5.47
CA GLY A 22 1.86 -6.27 -5.65
C GLY A 22 1.54 -7.04 -4.38
N GLY A 23 2.02 -6.54 -3.23
CA GLY A 23 1.72 -7.15 -1.93
C GLY A 23 0.24 -7.05 -1.56
N HIS A 24 -0.43 -5.92 -1.81
CA HIS A 24 -1.87 -5.79 -1.57
C HIS A 24 -2.69 -6.68 -2.53
N LEU A 25 -2.30 -6.78 -3.79
CA LEU A 25 -2.93 -7.69 -4.74
C LEU A 25 -2.78 -9.14 -4.29
N TRP A 26 -1.55 -9.53 -3.92
CA TRP A 26 -1.28 -10.88 -3.40
C TRP A 26 -2.13 -11.18 -2.15
N LEU A 27 -2.17 -10.27 -1.18
CA LEU A 27 -2.99 -10.43 0.02
C LEU A 27 -4.47 -10.57 -0.33
N ALA A 28 -5.00 -9.76 -1.26
CA ALA A 28 -6.39 -9.84 -1.70
C ALA A 28 -6.71 -11.20 -2.34
N VAL A 29 -5.85 -11.69 -3.24
CA VAL A 29 -6.04 -12.99 -3.90
C VAL A 29 -5.95 -14.15 -2.92
N CYS A 30 -4.93 -14.16 -2.06
CA CYS A 30 -4.75 -15.21 -1.07
C CYS A 30 -5.88 -15.24 -0.03
N SER A 31 -6.38 -14.08 0.39
CA SER A 31 -7.49 -14.01 1.35
C SER A 31 -8.80 -14.56 0.78
N VAL A 32 -9.10 -14.28 -0.50
CA VAL A 32 -10.29 -14.85 -1.17
C VAL A 32 -10.16 -16.36 -1.32
N LYS A 33 -8.96 -16.84 -1.68
CA LYS A 33 -8.73 -18.30 -1.81
C LYS A 33 -8.79 -19.01 -0.46
N ALA A 34 -8.29 -18.40 0.61
CA ALA A 34 -8.38 -18.95 1.96
C ALA A 34 -9.83 -19.05 2.47
N GLU A 35 -10.72 -18.14 2.06
CA GLU A 35 -12.15 -18.23 2.38
C GLU A 35 -12.88 -19.30 1.57
N GLN A 36 -12.54 -19.44 0.28
CA GLN A 36 -13.20 -20.40 -0.62
C GLN A 36 -12.80 -21.84 -0.38
N SER A 37 -11.57 -22.08 0.03
CA SER A 37 -11.11 -23.39 0.43
C SER A 37 -11.54 -23.59 1.88
N ALA A 38 -12.20 -24.69 2.22
CA ALA A 38 -12.44 -25.10 3.62
C ALA A 38 -11.12 -25.28 4.42
N PHE A 39 -10.13 -24.47 4.13
CA PHE A 39 -8.77 -24.55 4.61
C PHE A 39 -8.56 -23.60 5.80
N GLU A 40 -8.86 -24.09 6.96
CA GLU A 40 -8.39 -23.54 8.24
C GLU A 40 -6.89 -23.20 8.19
N TYR A 41 -6.10 -24.00 7.50
CA TYR A 41 -4.67 -23.76 7.28
C TYR A 41 -4.34 -22.52 6.47
N GLY A 42 -5.14 -22.16 5.46
CA GLY A 42 -4.91 -20.98 4.62
C GLY A 42 -5.05 -19.68 5.40
N GLN A 43 -6.09 -19.55 6.21
CA GLN A 43 -6.30 -18.39 7.05
C GLN A 43 -5.22 -18.28 8.13
N ARG A 44 -4.88 -19.40 8.77
CA ARG A 44 -3.80 -19.46 9.76
C ARG A 44 -2.46 -19.02 9.16
N PHE A 45 -2.09 -19.57 8.00
CA PHE A 45 -0.88 -19.18 7.28
C PHE A 45 -0.85 -17.67 6.95
N LEU A 46 -1.97 -17.11 6.48
CA LEU A 46 -2.06 -15.68 6.20
C LEU A 46 -1.93 -14.85 7.48
N LEU A 47 -2.55 -15.25 8.59
CA LEU A 47 -2.42 -14.54 9.87
C LEU A 47 -0.99 -14.56 10.40
N GLU A 48 -0.25 -15.67 10.24
CA GLU A 48 1.16 -15.76 10.60
C GLU A 48 2.06 -14.87 9.74
N LEU A 49 1.69 -14.65 8.47
CA LEU A 49 2.45 -13.80 7.55
C LEU A 49 2.14 -12.30 7.67
N LEU A 50 1.00 -11.92 8.26
CA LEU A 50 0.56 -10.51 8.32
C LEU A 50 1.63 -9.55 8.87
N PRO A 51 2.39 -9.85 9.94
CA PRO A 51 3.44 -8.95 10.42
C PRO A 51 4.56 -8.74 9.41
N THR A 52 4.96 -9.81 8.70
CA THR A 52 5.99 -9.73 7.65
C THR A 52 5.49 -8.89 6.47
N ILE A 53 4.24 -9.13 6.05
CA ILE A 53 3.60 -8.37 4.96
C ILE A 53 3.48 -6.89 5.35
N SER A 54 3.07 -6.57 6.58
CA SER A 54 2.99 -5.20 7.09
C SER A 54 4.35 -4.50 7.04
N THR A 55 5.43 -5.20 7.42
CA THR A 55 6.79 -4.68 7.33
C THR A 55 7.18 -4.38 5.87
N LEU A 56 6.89 -5.28 4.94
CA LEU A 56 7.15 -5.06 3.51
C LEU A 56 6.37 -3.88 2.95
N PHE A 57 5.14 -3.68 3.38
CA PHE A 57 4.35 -2.50 3.00
C PHE A 57 4.96 -1.22 3.55
N GLY A 58 5.42 -1.22 4.80
CA GLY A 58 6.14 -0.10 5.40
C GLY A 58 7.41 0.27 4.61
N VAL A 59 8.20 -0.72 4.21
CA VAL A 59 9.38 -0.52 3.35
C VAL A 59 8.96 0.06 2.00
N GLY A 60 7.91 -0.47 1.37
CA GLY A 60 7.37 0.05 0.11
C GLY A 60 6.97 1.53 0.20
N VAL A 61 6.27 1.91 1.28
CA VAL A 61 5.90 3.30 1.57
C VAL A 61 7.15 4.19 1.70
N LEU A 62 8.15 3.77 2.47
CA LEU A 62 9.37 4.55 2.64
C LEU A 62 10.14 4.73 1.32
N LEU A 63 10.25 3.67 0.52
CA LEU A 63 10.88 3.74 -0.80
C LEU A 63 10.15 4.72 -1.72
N LEU A 64 8.83 4.69 -1.74
CA LEU A 64 8.01 5.63 -2.52
C LEU A 64 8.19 7.08 -2.04
N PHE A 65 8.23 7.29 -0.73
CA PHE A 65 8.44 8.60 -0.15
C PHE A 65 9.80 9.19 -0.54
N PHE A 66 10.89 8.49 -0.24
CA PHE A 66 12.24 9.00 -0.51
C PHE A 66 12.52 9.14 -2.00
N SER A 67 12.10 8.20 -2.82
CA SER A 67 12.26 8.29 -4.27
C SER A 67 11.39 9.38 -4.88
N GLY A 68 10.18 9.59 -4.36
CA GLY A 68 9.29 10.69 -4.75
C GLY A 68 9.88 12.06 -4.39
N MET A 69 10.43 12.20 -3.17
CA MET A 69 11.12 13.41 -2.73
C MET A 69 12.36 13.70 -3.58
N ALA A 70 13.18 12.67 -3.87
CA ALA A 70 14.34 12.83 -4.74
C ALA A 70 13.93 13.33 -6.13
N LYS A 71 12.85 12.81 -6.70
CA LYS A 71 12.31 13.29 -7.98
C LYS A 71 11.82 14.73 -7.90
N LEU A 72 11.13 15.12 -6.83
CA LEU A 72 10.70 16.49 -6.62
C LEU A 72 11.90 17.45 -6.56
N LEU A 73 12.93 17.11 -5.80
CA LEU A 73 14.14 17.94 -5.65
C LEU A 73 14.97 18.05 -6.94
N LEU A 74 14.96 17.01 -7.78
CA LEU A 74 15.71 16.99 -9.04
C LEU A 74 15.03 17.75 -10.17
N TRP A 75 13.69 17.70 -10.21
CA TRP A 75 12.91 18.16 -11.35
C TRP A 75 12.21 19.49 -11.09
N TYR A 76 12.07 19.88 -9.82
CA TYR A 76 11.33 21.09 -9.45
C TYR A 76 12.24 22.02 -8.65
N GLU A 77 12.31 23.27 -9.11
CA GLU A 77 12.88 24.35 -8.32
C GLU A 77 11.98 24.64 -7.09
N PRO A 78 12.54 25.30 -6.05
CA PRO A 78 11.74 25.74 -4.92
C PRO A 78 10.60 26.65 -5.37
N GLY A 79 9.44 26.15 -5.52
CA GLY A 79 8.29 26.85 -6.12
C GLY A 79 7.33 25.94 -6.85
N PHE A 80 7.62 24.62 -6.85
CA PHE A 80 6.76 23.63 -7.51
C PHE A 80 5.29 23.68 -7.07
N ILE A 81 5.00 24.21 -5.88
CA ILE A 81 3.64 24.46 -5.37
C ILE A 81 2.91 25.51 -6.23
N PHE A 82 3.64 26.39 -6.90
CA PHE A 82 3.12 27.43 -7.78
C PHE A 82 3.17 27.06 -9.26
N LEU A 83 3.36 25.77 -9.57
CA LEU A 83 3.36 25.28 -10.94
C LEU A 83 2.04 25.61 -11.65
N PRO A 84 2.10 25.86 -12.99
CA PRO A 84 0.89 26.17 -13.75
C PRO A 84 -0.17 25.10 -13.54
N LEU A 85 -1.42 25.52 -13.38
CA LEU A 85 -2.60 24.69 -13.51
C LEU A 85 -2.55 24.00 -14.89
N PRO A 86 -2.73 22.69 -15.03
CA PRO A 86 -3.30 21.71 -14.11
C PRO A 86 -2.27 20.87 -13.34
N TYR A 87 -0.97 21.00 -13.64
CA TYR A 87 0.08 20.14 -13.11
C TYR A 87 0.17 20.18 -11.57
N GLY A 88 0.11 21.39 -11.00
CA GLY A 88 0.14 21.58 -9.54
C GLY A 88 -1.01 20.85 -8.83
N TRP A 89 -2.22 20.88 -9.40
CA TRP A 89 -3.38 20.19 -8.87
C TRP A 89 -3.24 18.66 -8.90
N ILE A 90 -2.71 18.12 -9.99
CA ILE A 90 -2.46 16.67 -10.11
C ILE A 90 -1.43 16.22 -9.06
N LEU A 91 -0.35 16.98 -8.90
CA LEU A 91 0.69 16.69 -7.91
C LEU A 91 0.15 16.77 -6.49
N LEU A 92 -0.62 17.81 -6.15
CA LEU A 92 -1.25 17.96 -4.83
C LEU A 92 -2.22 16.81 -4.55
N THR A 93 -3.08 16.48 -5.51
CA THR A 93 -4.01 15.34 -5.38
C THR A 93 -3.25 14.04 -5.15
N LYS A 94 -2.17 13.80 -5.89
CA LYS A 94 -1.31 12.63 -5.70
C LYS A 94 -0.71 12.58 -4.30
N LEU A 95 -0.23 13.71 -3.78
CA LEU A 95 0.33 13.79 -2.44
C LEU A 95 -0.73 13.52 -1.36
N MET A 96 -1.93 14.09 -1.51
CA MET A 96 -3.05 13.85 -0.59
C MET A 96 -3.49 12.39 -0.59
N LEU A 97 -3.59 11.77 -1.76
CA LEU A 97 -3.89 10.33 -1.87
C LEU A 97 -2.79 9.47 -1.25
N TYR A 98 -1.52 9.83 -1.43
CA TYR A 98 -0.42 9.14 -0.79
C TYR A 98 -0.52 9.21 0.75
N ILE A 99 -0.82 10.38 1.30
CA ILE A 99 -1.06 10.55 2.74
C ILE A 99 -2.23 9.67 3.20
N ALA A 100 -3.32 9.63 2.44
CA ALA A 100 -4.47 8.78 2.74
C ALA A 100 -4.08 7.28 2.77
N ILE A 101 -3.24 6.81 1.84
CA ILE A 101 -2.72 5.43 1.83
C ILE A 101 -1.92 5.15 3.09
N VAL A 102 -1.03 6.06 3.48
CA VAL A 102 -0.19 5.89 4.69
C VAL A 102 -1.04 5.87 5.95
N VAL A 103 -1.97 6.81 6.09
CA VAL A 103 -2.88 6.87 7.25
C VAL A 103 -3.74 5.62 7.34
N ASN A 104 -4.31 5.17 6.21
CA ASN A 104 -5.08 3.93 6.18
C ASN A 104 -4.22 2.71 6.48
N GLY A 105 -2.97 2.65 6.01
CA GLY A 105 -2.02 1.59 6.34
C GLY A 105 -1.72 1.51 7.84
N ILE A 106 -1.44 2.65 8.48
CA ILE A 106 -1.25 2.73 9.95
C ILE A 106 -2.53 2.28 10.70
N TRP A 107 -3.71 2.66 10.18
CA TRP A 107 -4.98 2.23 10.76
C TRP A 107 -5.18 0.71 10.66
N ILE A 108 -4.88 0.12 9.51
CA ILE A 108 -4.91 -1.34 9.30
C ILE A 108 -4.03 -2.03 10.34
N GLU A 109 -2.79 -1.57 10.49
CA GLU A 109 -1.82 -2.18 11.39
C GLU A 109 -2.26 -2.07 12.85
N ARG A 110 -2.56 -0.85 13.31
CA ARG A 110 -2.86 -0.58 14.73
C ARG A 110 -4.20 -1.12 15.18
N ARG A 111 -5.19 -1.23 14.31
CA ARG A 111 -6.54 -1.67 14.66
C ARG A 111 -6.80 -3.10 14.22
N HIS A 112 -6.68 -3.40 12.93
CA HIS A 112 -7.13 -4.69 12.40
C HIS A 112 -6.12 -5.80 12.66
N ILE A 113 -4.84 -5.59 12.37
CA ILE A 113 -3.80 -6.59 12.62
C ILE A 113 -3.62 -6.81 14.13
N ALA A 114 -3.61 -5.73 14.91
CA ALA A 114 -3.52 -5.83 16.37
C ALA A 114 -4.73 -6.54 16.99
N GLN A 115 -5.94 -6.35 16.45
CA GLN A 115 -7.14 -7.08 16.88
C GLN A 115 -7.03 -8.57 16.55
N LEU A 116 -6.63 -8.92 15.35
CA LEU A 116 -6.42 -10.31 14.93
C LEU A 116 -5.35 -10.99 15.79
N ALA A 117 -4.26 -10.29 16.10
CA ALA A 117 -3.21 -10.80 16.98
C ALA A 117 -3.71 -11.08 18.42
N LYS A 118 -4.64 -10.25 18.92
CA LYS A 118 -5.27 -10.45 20.25
C LYS A 118 -6.25 -11.63 20.28
N LEU A 119 -6.99 -11.82 19.19
CA LEU A 119 -7.94 -12.94 19.09
C LEU A 119 -7.22 -14.29 18.98
N GLY A 120 -5.97 -14.25 18.55
CA GLY A 120 -5.13 -15.44 18.38
C GLY A 120 -5.52 -16.26 17.15
N LEU A 121 -4.70 -17.27 16.91
CA LEU A 121 -4.94 -18.24 15.84
C LEU A 121 -5.89 -19.32 16.34
N PRO A 122 -6.92 -19.71 15.57
CA PRO A 122 -7.80 -20.80 15.95
C PRO A 122 -6.99 -22.10 16.04
N GLU A 123 -7.35 -22.97 17.00
CA GLU A 123 -6.80 -24.34 17.03
C GLU A 123 -7.17 -25.08 15.75
N VAL A 124 -6.32 -26.00 15.33
CA VAL A 124 -6.57 -26.82 14.14
C VAL A 124 -7.83 -27.68 14.37
N GLY A 125 -8.83 -27.54 13.52
CA GLY A 125 -10.13 -28.20 13.64
C GLY A 125 -11.15 -27.42 14.47
N ALA A 126 -10.80 -26.28 15.08
CA ALA A 126 -11.75 -25.44 15.79
C ALA A 126 -12.57 -24.57 14.82
N ARG A 127 -13.85 -24.40 15.13
CA ARG A 127 -14.70 -23.46 14.38
C ARG A 127 -14.19 -22.03 14.58
N ILE A 128 -14.04 -21.29 13.48
CA ILE A 128 -13.68 -19.88 13.51
C ILE A 128 -14.79 -19.12 14.27
N SER A 129 -14.40 -18.31 15.25
CA SER A 129 -15.36 -17.48 15.99
C SER A 129 -15.93 -16.40 15.08
N ASP A 130 -17.19 -16.01 15.28
CA ASP A 130 -17.82 -14.94 14.51
C ASP A 130 -17.06 -13.61 14.64
N GLU A 131 -16.41 -13.39 15.80
CA GLU A 131 -15.58 -12.21 16.05
C GLU A 131 -14.30 -12.21 15.18
N LEU A 132 -13.63 -13.35 15.06
CA LEU A 132 -12.45 -13.50 14.20
C LEU A 132 -12.82 -13.33 12.72
N ALA A 133 -13.94 -13.90 12.30
CA ALA A 133 -14.46 -13.75 10.93
C ALA A 133 -14.79 -12.29 10.59
N ALA A 134 -15.43 -11.57 11.53
CA ALA A 134 -15.74 -10.15 11.36
C ALA A 134 -14.47 -9.30 11.28
N ALA A 135 -13.47 -9.55 12.14
CA ALA A 135 -12.19 -8.85 12.13
C ALA A 135 -11.43 -9.11 10.82
N TRP A 136 -11.47 -10.33 10.29
CA TRP A 136 -10.88 -10.70 9.01
C TRP A 136 -11.54 -9.97 7.84
N THR A 137 -12.86 -9.96 7.79
CA THR A 137 -13.63 -9.24 6.76
C THR A 137 -13.34 -7.74 6.78
N ALA A 138 -13.21 -7.15 7.97
CA ALA A 138 -12.85 -5.75 8.12
C ALA A 138 -11.44 -5.45 7.59
N LEU A 139 -10.45 -6.32 7.90
CA LEU A 139 -9.10 -6.22 7.34
C LEU A 139 -9.11 -6.26 5.81
N GLN A 140 -9.81 -7.23 5.23
CA GLN A 140 -9.89 -7.37 3.77
C GLN A 140 -10.51 -6.16 3.10
N ARG A 141 -11.60 -5.60 3.67
CA ARG A 141 -12.23 -4.40 3.13
C ARG A 141 -11.26 -3.22 3.10
N GLN A 142 -10.51 -3.01 4.17
CA GLN A 142 -9.54 -1.93 4.27
C GLN A 142 -8.32 -2.15 3.35
N ALA A 143 -7.86 -3.39 3.22
CA ALA A 143 -6.77 -3.73 2.29
C ALA A 143 -7.18 -3.49 0.82
N ARG A 144 -8.42 -3.85 0.45
CA ARG A 144 -8.98 -3.56 -0.89
C ARG A 144 -9.08 -2.05 -1.15
N LEU A 145 -9.55 -1.28 -0.16
CA LEU A 145 -9.60 0.18 -0.27
C LEU A 145 -8.19 0.75 -0.52
N ASN A 146 -7.21 0.30 0.26
CA ASN A 146 -5.83 0.74 0.10
C ASN A 146 -5.27 0.38 -1.29
N PHE A 147 -5.56 -0.82 -1.79
CA PHE A 147 -5.18 -1.23 -3.13
C PHE A 147 -5.76 -0.31 -4.21
N VAL A 148 -7.05 0.02 -4.12
CA VAL A 148 -7.70 0.95 -5.07
C VAL A 148 -7.03 2.33 -5.01
N LEU A 149 -6.76 2.86 -3.81
CA LEU A 149 -6.05 4.14 -3.67
C LEU A 149 -4.66 4.09 -4.31
N ILE A 150 -3.90 3.01 -4.14
CA ILE A 150 -2.58 2.81 -4.76
C ILE A 150 -2.70 2.84 -6.29
N MET A 151 -3.68 2.14 -6.85
CA MET A 151 -3.90 2.12 -8.31
C MET A 151 -4.27 3.50 -8.85
N VAL A 152 -5.10 4.25 -8.13
CA VAL A 152 -5.45 5.63 -8.49
C VAL A 152 -4.21 6.54 -8.46
N VAL A 153 -3.38 6.45 -7.40
CA VAL A 153 -2.13 7.23 -7.31
C VAL A 153 -1.16 6.88 -8.42
N ALA A 154 -1.05 5.59 -8.79
CA ALA A 154 -0.22 5.15 -9.90
C ALA A 154 -0.70 5.75 -11.23
N ALA A 155 -2.01 5.74 -11.49
CA ALA A 155 -2.61 6.36 -12.67
C ALA A 155 -2.34 7.88 -12.73
N PHE A 156 -2.49 8.60 -11.62
CA PHE A 156 -2.12 10.03 -11.53
C PHE A 156 -0.62 10.26 -11.78
N GLY A 157 0.22 9.29 -11.41
CA GLY A 157 1.66 9.36 -11.69
C GLY A 157 1.96 9.36 -13.19
N GLU A 158 1.22 8.59 -13.96
CA GLU A 158 1.38 8.53 -15.41
C GLU A 158 0.82 9.78 -16.11
N THR A 159 -0.32 10.31 -15.64
CA THR A 159 -0.86 11.56 -16.20
C THR A 159 0.08 12.75 -16.01
N LEU A 160 0.84 12.82 -14.92
CA LEU A 160 1.87 13.84 -14.73
C LEU A 160 2.98 13.79 -15.78
N ARG A 161 3.29 12.61 -16.30
CA ARG A 161 4.27 12.42 -17.36
C ARG A 161 3.81 13.04 -18.67
N PHE A 162 2.54 12.89 -19.01
CA PHE A 162 1.95 13.46 -20.21
C PHE A 162 1.67 14.97 -20.10
N ALA A 163 1.41 15.47 -18.92
CA ALA A 163 1.18 16.91 -18.71
C ALA A 163 2.45 17.77 -18.84
N LYS A 164 3.62 17.16 -19.01
CA LYS A 164 4.90 17.84 -19.28
C LYS A 164 5.19 18.04 -20.77
N MET A 165 4.44 17.39 -21.65
CA MET A 165 4.56 17.57 -23.10
C MET A 165 3.73 18.74 -23.57
#